data_fffbc5cae0f8a131d5147e4db19635d2
#
_entry.id   fffbc5cae0f8a131d5147e4db19635d2
#
_cell.length_a   1.000
_cell.length_b   1.000
_cell.length_c   1.000
_cell.angle_alpha   90.00
_cell.angle_beta   90.00
_cell.angle_gamma   90.00
#
_symmetry.space_group_name_H-M   'P 1'
#
loop_
_entity.id
_entity.type
_entity.pdbx_description
1 polymer ?
#
loop_
_entity_poly.entity_id
_entity_poly.type
_entity_poly.pdbx_seq_one_letter_code
_entity_poly.pdbx_strand_id
1 'polypeptide(L)'
;MARRKMLLIRDDDVNFFTAPARLEELYSFLFQAGIPVNFAVIPAINAAATTESPDFGPGSYEPFLPPAVAGNDCEYSLVDNQELCSFFQAHRGTSELLMHGCDHKAVAGRYEFDSGDEAAVKAKIARGRAIMAAAFACSPQTFVAPQDQYSPVALRCLREDFALFSLGWIDRHKLPWRTLPAYLWKKARKRNYLWSGRLLLTEHPGCIFSRFRDTAVECERLRRYIARHDFSIIVVHHWEFYQADGTLDSARYGLFTDLMVELSRQHDFVTFSALRASFA
;
A
#
# COMPACT_ATOMS: atom_id res chain seq x y z
N MET A 1 -28.37 15.32 6.54
CA MET A 1 -27.75 14.35 5.61
C MET A 1 -26.66 13.59 6.35
N ALA A 2 -26.61 12.26 6.23
CA ALA A 2 -25.52 11.50 6.78
C ALA A 2 -24.21 11.91 6.09
N ARG A 3 -23.12 12.08 6.85
CA ARG A 3 -21.78 12.39 6.30
C ARG A 3 -21.36 11.24 5.37
N ARG A 4 -20.94 11.57 4.14
CA ARG A 4 -20.36 10.57 3.23
C ARG A 4 -19.10 9.99 3.85
N LYS A 5 -18.90 8.69 3.73
CA LYS A 5 -17.70 8.00 4.23
C LYS A 5 -16.55 8.22 3.28
N MET A 6 -15.34 8.19 3.80
CA MET A 6 -14.13 8.33 3.00
C MET A 6 -13.63 6.96 2.55
N LEU A 7 -13.28 6.85 1.27
CA LEU A 7 -12.66 5.66 0.69
C LEU A 7 -11.29 6.03 0.12
N LEU A 8 -10.33 5.13 0.25
CA LEU A 8 -8.99 5.27 -0.30
C LEU A 8 -8.70 4.06 -1.17
N ILE A 9 -8.31 4.27 -2.41
CA ILE A 9 -7.74 3.21 -3.25
C ILE A 9 -6.25 3.21 -2.98
N ARG A 10 -5.68 2.07 -2.60
CA ARG A 10 -4.25 1.88 -2.41
C ARG A 10 -3.78 0.75 -3.32
N ASP A 11 -2.90 1.10 -4.26
CA ASP A 11 -2.23 0.14 -5.14
C ASP A 11 -0.83 -0.13 -4.58
N ASP A 12 -0.58 -1.37 -4.17
CA ASP A 12 0.69 -1.78 -3.59
C ASP A 12 1.65 -2.33 -4.67
N ASP A 13 2.94 -2.44 -4.31
CA ASP A 13 4.02 -3.03 -5.10
C ASP A 13 4.43 -2.26 -6.36
N VAL A 14 4.06 -1.00 -6.49
CA VAL A 14 4.60 -0.17 -7.58
C VAL A 14 6.12 -0.06 -7.43
N ASN A 15 6.88 -0.41 -8.47
CA ASN A 15 8.33 -0.51 -8.39
C ASN A 15 8.99 -0.22 -9.75
N PHE A 16 10.31 -0.33 -9.83
CA PHE A 16 11.06 -0.09 -11.07
C PHE A 16 10.53 -0.85 -12.29
N PHE A 17 9.99 -2.04 -12.13
CA PHE A 17 9.47 -2.86 -13.24
C PHE A 17 8.01 -2.56 -13.60
N THR A 18 7.35 -1.67 -12.89
CA THR A 18 5.96 -1.29 -13.20
C THR A 18 5.90 -0.50 -14.49
N ALA A 19 5.19 -1.03 -15.49
CA ALA A 19 4.97 -0.35 -16.76
C ALA A 19 3.90 0.75 -16.61
N PRO A 20 4.22 2.03 -16.88
CA PRO A 20 3.25 3.14 -16.77
C PRO A 20 1.98 2.93 -17.60
N ALA A 21 2.12 2.31 -18.79
CA ALA A 21 0.98 2.00 -19.65
C ALA A 21 -0.07 1.09 -18.97
N ARG A 22 0.37 0.18 -18.11
CA ARG A 22 -0.56 -0.68 -17.33
C ARG A 22 -1.29 0.11 -16.25
N LEU A 23 -0.63 1.05 -15.60
CA LEU A 23 -1.28 1.94 -14.63
C LEU A 23 -2.29 2.86 -15.33
N GLU A 24 -1.94 3.40 -16.50
CA GLU A 24 -2.84 4.20 -17.32
C GLU A 24 -4.07 3.39 -17.75
N GLU A 25 -3.86 2.19 -18.29
CA GLU A 25 -4.94 1.29 -18.72
C GLU A 25 -5.89 0.95 -17.55
N LEU A 26 -5.34 0.70 -16.37
CA LEU A 26 -6.12 0.29 -15.20
C LEU A 26 -6.87 1.46 -14.53
N TYR A 27 -6.26 2.65 -14.47
CA TYR A 27 -6.75 3.74 -13.62
C TYR A 27 -7.25 4.98 -14.38
N SER A 28 -7.12 5.05 -15.72
CA SER A 28 -7.54 6.22 -16.51
C SER A 28 -8.97 6.66 -16.24
N PHE A 29 -9.90 5.72 -16.06
CA PHE A 29 -11.30 6.05 -15.73
C PHE A 29 -11.46 6.72 -14.36
N LEU A 30 -10.61 6.39 -13.38
CA LEU A 30 -10.59 7.04 -12.08
C LEU A 30 -9.98 8.44 -12.18
N PHE A 31 -8.87 8.58 -12.89
CA PHE A 31 -8.22 9.88 -13.11
C PHE A 31 -9.15 10.85 -13.84
N GLN A 32 -9.87 10.39 -14.87
CA GLN A 32 -10.88 11.17 -15.58
C GLN A 32 -12.07 11.59 -14.69
N ALA A 33 -12.43 10.75 -13.74
CA ALA A 33 -13.47 11.05 -12.74
C ALA A 33 -12.96 11.92 -11.57
N GLY A 34 -11.67 12.30 -11.54
CA GLY A 34 -11.05 13.02 -10.43
C GLY A 34 -10.93 12.19 -9.14
N ILE A 35 -11.00 10.87 -9.25
CA ILE A 35 -10.87 9.94 -8.11
C ILE A 35 -9.38 9.65 -7.89
N PRO A 36 -8.82 9.97 -6.71
CA PRO A 36 -7.42 9.75 -6.44
C PRO A 36 -7.08 8.28 -6.19
N VAL A 37 -5.91 7.86 -6.69
CA VAL A 37 -5.28 6.57 -6.37
C VAL A 37 -4.02 6.83 -5.53
N ASN A 38 -3.85 6.07 -4.46
CA ASN A 38 -2.68 6.15 -3.59
C ASN A 38 -1.75 4.98 -3.92
N PHE A 39 -0.58 5.28 -4.45
CA PHE A 39 0.38 4.27 -4.90
C PHE A 39 1.44 4.02 -3.82
N ALA A 40 1.47 2.81 -3.27
CA ALA A 40 2.51 2.37 -2.36
C ALA A 40 3.71 1.87 -3.19
N VAL A 41 4.78 2.64 -3.15
CA VAL A 41 5.90 2.53 -4.08
C VAL A 41 7.12 1.98 -3.37
N ILE A 42 7.79 0.97 -3.97
CA ILE A 42 9.04 0.38 -3.50
C ILE A 42 10.21 1.16 -4.10
N PRO A 43 10.97 1.94 -3.31
CA PRO A 43 11.99 2.86 -3.82
C PRO A 43 13.13 2.20 -4.62
N ALA A 44 13.61 1.03 -4.17
CA ALA A 44 14.73 0.33 -4.77
C ALA A 44 14.55 -1.19 -4.69
N ILE A 45 13.64 -1.72 -5.50
CA ILE A 45 13.32 -3.15 -5.46
C ILE A 45 14.56 -4.05 -5.63
N ASN A 46 14.74 -5.02 -4.74
CA ASN A 46 15.74 -6.04 -4.91
C ASN A 46 15.14 -7.24 -5.66
N ALA A 47 15.74 -7.67 -6.76
CA ALA A 47 15.23 -8.79 -7.56
C ALA A 47 15.35 -10.17 -6.88
N ALA A 48 15.99 -10.26 -5.70
CA ALA A 48 15.96 -11.43 -4.83
C ALA A 48 14.88 -11.32 -3.71
N ALA A 49 13.96 -10.36 -3.81
CA ALA A 49 12.83 -10.26 -2.88
C ALA A 49 11.94 -11.51 -2.96
N THR A 50 11.61 -12.07 -1.79
CA THR A 50 10.80 -13.30 -1.68
C THR A 50 9.55 -13.05 -0.84
N THR A 51 8.52 -13.83 -1.12
CA THR A 51 7.27 -13.87 -0.35
C THR A 51 7.15 -15.19 0.41
N GLU A 52 6.54 -15.12 1.58
CA GLU A 52 6.11 -16.28 2.37
C GLU A 52 4.58 -16.48 2.26
N SER A 53 3.96 -15.84 1.28
CA SER A 53 2.52 -16.01 1.05
C SER A 53 2.21 -17.46 0.66
N PRO A 54 1.23 -18.10 1.32
CA PRO A 54 0.84 -19.47 1.00
C PRO A 54 0.32 -19.61 -0.44
N ASP A 55 -0.11 -18.51 -1.05
CA ASP A 55 -0.63 -18.48 -2.42
C ASP A 55 0.47 -18.77 -3.46
N PHE A 56 1.75 -18.49 -3.13
CA PHE A 56 2.90 -18.68 -4.03
C PHE A 56 3.86 -19.80 -3.58
N GLY A 57 3.69 -20.26 -2.35
CA GLY A 57 4.61 -21.19 -1.71
C GLY A 57 5.79 -20.50 -1.01
N PRO A 58 6.34 -21.14 0.06
CA PRO A 58 7.40 -20.55 0.86
C PRO A 58 8.67 -20.27 0.05
N GLY A 59 9.23 -19.08 0.22
CA GLY A 59 10.49 -18.68 -0.43
C GLY A 59 10.39 -18.41 -1.93
N SER A 60 9.18 -18.37 -2.50
CA SER A 60 8.98 -17.92 -3.88
C SER A 60 9.39 -16.46 -4.03
N TYR A 61 9.92 -16.10 -5.19
CA TYR A 61 10.18 -14.71 -5.51
C TYR A 61 8.86 -13.92 -5.62
N GLU A 62 8.94 -12.62 -5.32
CA GLU A 62 7.77 -11.76 -5.42
C GLU A 62 7.17 -11.81 -6.83
N PRO A 63 5.84 -11.99 -6.96
CA PRO A 63 5.17 -12.27 -8.24
C PRO A 63 5.19 -11.09 -9.22
N PHE A 64 5.45 -9.89 -8.75
CA PHE A 64 5.60 -8.69 -9.60
C PHE A 64 7.01 -8.55 -10.20
N LEU A 65 7.96 -9.40 -9.82
CA LEU A 65 9.29 -9.41 -10.41
C LEU A 65 9.27 -10.09 -11.78
N PRO A 66 9.90 -9.49 -12.81
CA PRO A 66 10.05 -10.18 -14.09
C PRO A 66 10.86 -11.48 -13.92
N PRO A 67 10.41 -12.61 -14.51
CA PRO A 67 11.12 -13.90 -14.39
C PRO A 67 12.58 -13.86 -14.81
N ALA A 68 12.93 -12.97 -15.75
CA ALA A 68 14.31 -12.84 -16.25
C ALA A 68 15.30 -12.28 -15.22
N VAL A 69 14.84 -11.60 -14.18
CA VAL A 69 15.68 -10.98 -13.15
C VAL A 69 15.44 -11.56 -11.76
N ALA A 70 14.32 -12.23 -11.55
CA ALA A 70 13.97 -12.82 -10.26
C ALA A 70 15.08 -13.76 -9.76
N GLY A 71 15.52 -13.56 -8.52
CA GLY A 71 16.61 -14.31 -7.89
C GLY A 71 18.00 -13.69 -8.05
N ASN A 72 18.16 -12.67 -8.89
CA ASN A 72 19.41 -11.92 -8.95
C ASN A 72 19.48 -10.97 -7.75
N ASP A 73 20.54 -11.02 -6.97
CA ASP A 73 20.73 -10.08 -5.85
C ASP A 73 21.20 -8.71 -6.36
N CYS A 74 20.33 -8.09 -7.15
CA CYS A 74 20.52 -6.75 -7.72
C CYS A 74 19.38 -5.85 -7.32
N GLU A 75 19.68 -4.59 -7.08
CA GLU A 75 18.68 -3.56 -6.80
C GLU A 75 18.40 -2.72 -8.03
N TYR A 76 17.13 -2.31 -8.17
CA TYR A 76 16.64 -1.47 -9.27
C TYR A 76 15.94 -0.26 -8.66
N SER A 77 16.58 0.90 -8.83
CA SER A 77 16.09 2.16 -8.24
C SER A 77 15.05 2.84 -9.13
N LEU A 78 14.03 3.40 -8.53
CA LEU A 78 13.02 4.20 -9.24
C LEU A 78 13.60 5.42 -9.95
N VAL A 79 14.70 5.97 -9.47
CA VAL A 79 15.39 7.10 -10.14
C VAL A 79 15.75 6.76 -11.59
N ASP A 80 16.00 5.49 -11.88
CA ASP A 80 16.43 5.02 -13.21
C ASP A 80 15.24 4.72 -14.14
N ASN A 81 13.97 4.74 -13.63
CA ASN A 81 12.77 4.60 -14.46
C ASN A 81 12.13 5.97 -14.76
N GLN A 82 12.64 6.65 -15.77
CA GLN A 82 12.17 7.99 -16.16
C GLN A 82 10.74 8.00 -16.69
N GLU A 83 10.27 6.90 -17.29
CA GLU A 83 8.89 6.82 -17.80
C GLU A 83 7.90 6.79 -16.62
N LEU A 84 8.19 6.00 -15.57
CA LEU A 84 7.37 5.94 -14.38
C LEU A 84 7.40 7.26 -13.60
N CYS A 85 8.56 7.91 -13.53
CA CYS A 85 8.69 9.24 -12.95
C CYS A 85 7.82 10.27 -13.68
N SER A 86 7.84 10.25 -15.01
CA SER A 86 7.04 11.14 -15.85
C SER A 86 5.54 10.88 -15.71
N PHE A 87 5.13 9.62 -15.63
CA PHE A 87 3.74 9.22 -15.37
C PHE A 87 3.22 9.84 -14.08
N PHE A 88 3.91 9.67 -12.97
CA PHE A 88 3.47 10.23 -11.69
C PHE A 88 3.51 11.75 -11.65
N GLN A 89 4.41 12.36 -12.40
CA GLN A 89 4.42 13.81 -12.56
C GLN A 89 3.18 14.32 -13.32
N ALA A 90 2.76 13.63 -14.35
CA ALA A 90 1.54 13.96 -15.10
C ALA A 90 0.26 13.79 -14.25
N HIS A 91 0.24 12.80 -13.36
CA HIS A 91 -0.92 12.47 -12.52
C HIS A 91 -0.87 13.04 -11.09
N ARG A 92 -0.04 14.06 -10.81
CA ARG A 92 0.10 14.66 -9.46
C ARG A 92 -1.22 15.09 -8.81
N GLY A 93 -2.20 15.48 -9.61
CA GLY A 93 -3.50 15.95 -9.12
C GLY A 93 -4.43 14.81 -8.68
N THR A 94 -4.18 13.60 -9.16
CA THR A 94 -5.02 12.41 -8.95
C THR A 94 -4.26 11.23 -8.36
N SER A 95 -3.02 11.43 -7.93
CA SER A 95 -2.22 10.39 -7.26
C SER A 95 -1.54 10.91 -6.01
N GLU A 96 -1.42 10.06 -5.00
CA GLU A 96 -0.53 10.26 -3.85
C GLU A 96 0.46 9.10 -3.79
N LEU A 97 1.75 9.43 -3.58
CA LEU A 97 2.81 8.44 -3.46
C LEU A 97 3.09 8.13 -1.99
N LEU A 98 3.03 6.87 -1.63
CA LEU A 98 3.30 6.32 -0.31
C LEU A 98 4.61 5.53 -0.38
N MET A 99 5.37 5.46 0.70
CA MET A 99 6.58 4.64 0.73
C MET A 99 6.23 3.20 1.15
N HIS A 100 6.54 2.21 0.30
CA HIS A 100 6.30 0.79 0.54
C HIS A 100 7.62 0.04 0.81
N GLY A 101 8.07 0.09 2.06
CA GLY A 101 9.41 -0.38 2.38
C GLY A 101 10.51 0.43 1.70
N CYS A 102 11.64 -0.20 1.44
CA CYS A 102 12.76 0.35 0.68
C CYS A 102 13.16 -0.56 -0.49
N ASP A 103 13.45 -1.83 -0.23
CA ASP A 103 13.93 -2.80 -1.21
C ASP A 103 13.10 -4.10 -1.27
N HIS A 104 12.13 -4.25 -0.39
CA HIS A 104 11.23 -5.40 -0.25
C HIS A 104 11.94 -6.72 0.05
N LYS A 105 13.26 -6.70 0.32
CA LYS A 105 14.06 -7.90 0.54
C LYS A 105 13.92 -8.42 1.96
N ALA A 106 13.53 -9.68 2.08
CA ALA A 106 13.62 -10.41 3.35
C ALA A 106 15.09 -10.71 3.70
N VAL A 107 15.42 -10.61 4.98
CA VAL A 107 16.77 -10.90 5.49
C VAL A 107 16.66 -11.93 6.61
N ALA A 108 17.38 -13.05 6.48
CA ALA A 108 17.39 -14.13 7.46
C ALA A 108 15.99 -14.65 7.83
N GLY A 109 15.11 -14.81 6.83
CA GLY A 109 13.75 -15.31 6.99
C GLY A 109 12.78 -14.31 7.65
N ARG A 110 13.16 -13.03 7.76
CA ARG A 110 12.31 -11.94 8.26
C ARG A 110 12.04 -10.95 7.15
N TYR A 111 10.83 -10.47 7.08
CA TYR A 111 10.48 -9.39 6.16
C TYR A 111 11.24 -8.10 6.47
N GLU A 112 11.35 -7.25 5.48
CA GLU A 112 12.20 -6.08 5.48
C GLU A 112 12.10 -5.22 6.76
N PHE A 113 10.89 -4.94 7.22
CA PHE A 113 10.62 -4.10 8.40
C PHE A 113 10.28 -4.91 9.67
N ASP A 114 10.38 -6.23 9.64
CA ASP A 114 10.28 -7.08 10.84
C ASP A 114 11.65 -7.25 11.55
N SER A 115 12.60 -6.38 11.24
CA SER A 115 13.93 -6.35 11.83
C SER A 115 13.93 -5.72 13.23
N GLY A 116 14.74 -6.28 14.14
CA GLY A 116 15.04 -5.68 15.44
C GLY A 116 16.25 -4.72 15.43
N ASP A 117 16.93 -4.59 14.30
CA ASP A 117 18.08 -3.69 14.14
C ASP A 117 17.61 -2.28 13.80
N GLU A 118 17.70 -1.38 14.79
CA GLU A 118 17.28 0.02 14.66
C GLU A 118 18.10 0.79 13.62
N ALA A 119 19.40 0.53 13.55
CA ALA A 119 20.28 1.23 12.61
C ALA A 119 19.95 0.83 11.17
N ALA A 120 19.75 -0.47 10.92
CA ALA A 120 19.34 -0.97 9.62
C ALA A 120 17.98 -0.42 9.18
N VAL A 121 16.99 -0.40 10.09
CA VAL A 121 15.65 0.17 9.79
C VAL A 121 15.74 1.66 9.46
N LYS A 122 16.48 2.45 10.26
CA LYS A 122 16.67 3.89 9.99
C LYS A 122 17.38 4.14 8.67
N ALA A 123 18.41 3.34 8.36
CA ALA A 123 19.13 3.45 7.09
C ALA A 123 18.19 3.19 5.88
N LYS A 124 17.32 2.17 5.95
CA LYS A 124 16.34 1.88 4.90
C LYS A 124 15.30 3.00 4.77
N ILE A 125 14.79 3.54 5.87
CA ILE A 125 13.87 4.68 5.84
C ILE A 125 14.53 5.88 5.16
N ALA A 126 15.71 6.26 5.59
CA ALA A 126 16.44 7.41 5.05
C ALA A 126 16.75 7.23 3.56
N ARG A 127 17.21 6.03 3.16
CA ARG A 127 17.51 5.69 1.78
C ARG A 127 16.25 5.74 0.90
N GLY A 128 15.16 5.10 1.32
CA GLY A 128 13.91 5.08 0.57
C GLY A 128 13.36 6.49 0.35
N ARG A 129 13.36 7.31 1.41
CA ARG A 129 12.95 8.73 1.32
C ARG A 129 13.83 9.55 0.37
N ALA A 130 15.15 9.32 0.37
CA ALA A 130 16.06 10.00 -0.54
C ALA A 130 15.79 9.65 -2.01
N ILE A 131 15.53 8.36 -2.30
CA ILE A 131 15.16 7.89 -3.63
C ILE A 131 13.82 8.50 -4.07
N MET A 132 12.79 8.50 -3.21
CA MET A 132 11.49 9.10 -3.51
C MET A 132 11.61 10.61 -3.78
N ALA A 133 12.45 11.32 -3.01
CA ALA A 133 12.70 12.73 -3.23
C ALA A 133 13.41 12.98 -4.57
N ALA A 134 14.38 12.15 -4.94
CA ALA A 134 15.11 12.27 -6.21
C ALA A 134 14.23 11.92 -7.43
N ALA A 135 13.44 10.84 -7.33
CA ALA A 135 12.60 10.35 -8.43
C ALA A 135 11.37 11.25 -8.68
N PHE A 136 10.72 11.72 -7.61
CA PHE A 136 9.39 12.33 -7.70
C PHE A 136 9.31 13.74 -7.12
N ALA A 137 10.40 14.30 -6.60
CA ALA A 137 10.43 15.56 -5.85
C ALA A 137 9.37 15.58 -4.73
N CYS A 138 9.14 14.45 -4.06
CA CYS A 138 8.17 14.32 -2.98
C CYS A 138 8.81 13.74 -1.71
N SER A 139 8.18 14.03 -0.57
CA SER A 139 8.52 13.44 0.72
C SER A 139 7.28 12.74 1.26
N PRO A 140 7.16 11.41 1.08
CA PRO A 140 5.96 10.68 1.48
C PRO A 140 5.72 10.82 2.99
N GLN A 141 4.47 11.10 3.36
CA GLN A 141 4.05 11.21 4.76
C GLN A 141 3.41 9.92 5.26
N THR A 142 3.11 8.99 4.34
CA THR A 142 2.50 7.70 4.64
C THR A 142 3.48 6.58 4.32
N PHE A 143 3.60 5.65 5.26
CA PHE A 143 4.33 4.40 5.09
C PHE A 143 3.36 3.22 4.99
N VAL A 144 3.71 2.25 4.14
CA VAL A 144 3.04 0.96 4.00
C VAL A 144 4.07 -0.13 4.28
N ALA A 145 3.78 -1.03 5.20
CA ALA A 145 4.72 -2.13 5.49
C ALA A 145 4.68 -3.19 4.40
N PRO A 146 5.82 -3.60 3.84
CA PRO A 146 5.89 -4.79 3.01
C PRO A 146 5.23 -5.99 3.71
N GLN A 147 4.35 -6.70 2.99
CA GLN A 147 3.57 -7.85 3.49
C GLN A 147 2.86 -7.61 4.84
N ASP A 148 2.54 -6.36 5.17
CA ASP A 148 1.95 -5.93 6.45
C ASP A 148 2.81 -6.32 7.69
N GLN A 149 4.11 -6.60 7.51
CA GLN A 149 5.00 -7.02 8.60
C GLN A 149 5.92 -5.88 9.07
N TYR A 150 6.01 -5.74 10.37
CA TYR A 150 6.85 -4.75 11.03
C TYR A 150 7.22 -5.18 12.43
N SER A 151 8.35 -4.70 12.96
CA SER A 151 8.76 -4.91 14.35
C SER A 151 8.37 -3.73 15.24
N PRO A 152 8.39 -3.90 16.59
CA PRO A 152 8.28 -2.75 17.50
C PRO A 152 9.38 -1.70 17.31
N VAL A 153 10.55 -2.13 16.83
CA VAL A 153 11.66 -1.24 16.48
C VAL A 153 11.32 -0.39 15.27
N ALA A 154 10.84 -1.03 14.21
CA ALA A 154 10.40 -0.33 13.00
C ALA A 154 9.29 0.70 13.32
N LEU A 155 8.30 0.32 14.14
CA LEU A 155 7.24 1.24 14.55
C LEU A 155 7.80 2.49 15.27
N ARG A 156 8.85 2.35 16.10
CA ARG A 156 9.48 3.51 16.75
C ARG A 156 10.16 4.41 15.73
N CYS A 157 10.95 3.85 14.81
CA CYS A 157 11.62 4.62 13.78
C CYS A 157 10.64 5.35 12.86
N LEU A 158 9.60 4.65 12.38
CA LEU A 158 8.60 5.23 11.48
C LEU A 158 7.86 6.43 12.10
N ARG A 159 7.70 6.48 13.42
CA ARG A 159 7.07 7.61 14.10
C ARG A 159 7.87 8.92 14.03
N GLU A 160 9.15 8.86 13.71
CA GLU A 160 10.01 10.03 13.56
C GLU A 160 9.81 10.68 12.18
N ASP A 161 9.58 9.87 11.15
CA ASP A 161 9.60 10.29 9.75
C ASP A 161 8.24 10.35 9.05
N PHE A 162 7.23 9.63 9.56
CA PHE A 162 5.92 9.51 8.93
C PHE A 162 4.79 10.01 9.82
N ALA A 163 3.72 10.49 9.18
CA ALA A 163 2.51 10.94 9.84
C ALA A 163 1.43 9.84 9.89
N LEU A 164 1.48 8.88 8.94
CA LEU A 164 0.53 7.78 8.81
C LEU A 164 1.25 6.47 8.49
N PHE A 165 0.74 5.37 9.06
CA PHE A 165 1.18 4.01 8.80
C PHE A 165 -0.02 3.14 8.47
N SER A 166 -0.09 2.66 7.22
CA SER A 166 -1.16 1.82 6.71
C SER A 166 -0.79 0.34 6.81
N LEU A 167 -1.66 -0.46 7.41
CA LEU A 167 -1.44 -1.85 7.82
C LEU A 167 -2.66 -2.71 7.49
N GLY A 168 -2.47 -4.01 7.35
CA GLY A 168 -3.56 -5.00 7.33
C GLY A 168 -4.25 -5.10 8.69
N TRP A 169 -3.46 -5.09 9.76
CA TRP A 169 -3.97 -5.09 11.14
C TRP A 169 -2.99 -4.45 12.10
N ILE A 170 -3.50 -3.85 13.15
CA ILE A 170 -2.70 -3.30 14.25
C ILE A 170 -2.49 -4.38 15.31
N ASP A 171 -1.26 -4.91 15.37
CA ASP A 171 -0.88 -5.92 16.36
C ASP A 171 -0.58 -5.26 17.71
N ARG A 172 -1.37 -5.61 18.73
CA ARG A 172 -1.20 -5.13 20.10
C ARG A 172 0.20 -5.39 20.66
N HIS A 173 0.80 -6.52 20.33
CA HIS A 173 2.09 -6.95 20.88
C HIS A 173 3.27 -6.11 20.32
N LYS A 174 3.07 -5.46 19.19
CA LYS A 174 4.05 -4.57 18.55
C LYS A 174 3.91 -3.11 19.03
N LEU A 175 2.83 -2.79 19.76
CA LEU A 175 2.57 -1.44 20.26
C LEU A 175 3.29 -1.16 21.59
N PRO A 176 3.74 0.10 21.84
CA PRO A 176 4.17 0.52 23.16
C PRO A 176 3.07 0.31 24.22
N TRP A 177 3.42 -0.13 25.42
CA TRP A 177 2.46 -0.40 26.49
C TRP A 177 1.54 0.79 26.82
N ARG A 178 2.05 2.01 26.67
CA ARG A 178 1.30 3.26 26.90
C ARG A 178 0.13 3.44 25.92
N THR A 179 0.12 2.74 24.80
CA THR A 179 -0.98 2.79 23.80
C THR A 179 -2.09 1.78 24.10
N LEU A 180 -1.93 0.92 25.13
CA LEU A 180 -2.91 -0.11 25.48
C LEU A 180 -4.32 0.45 25.75
N PRO A 181 -4.51 1.54 26.50
CA PRO A 181 -5.87 2.09 26.69
C PRO A 181 -6.52 2.52 25.39
N ALA A 182 -5.76 3.18 24.50
CA ALA A 182 -6.24 3.57 23.18
C ALA A 182 -6.56 2.36 22.28
N TYR A 183 -5.77 1.28 22.37
CA TYR A 183 -6.05 0.03 21.66
C TYR A 183 -7.34 -0.63 22.16
N LEU A 184 -7.56 -0.71 23.46
CA LEU A 184 -8.79 -1.26 24.04
C LEU A 184 -10.01 -0.44 23.62
N TRP A 185 -9.88 0.88 23.63
CA TRP A 185 -10.95 1.77 23.17
C TRP A 185 -11.22 1.63 21.67
N LYS A 186 -10.16 1.48 20.83
CA LYS A 186 -10.30 1.13 19.40
C LYS A 186 -11.16 -0.13 19.23
N LYS A 187 -10.86 -1.20 19.99
CA LYS A 187 -11.61 -2.46 19.93
C LYS A 187 -13.07 -2.28 20.37
N ALA A 188 -13.31 -1.59 21.49
CA ALA A 188 -14.66 -1.33 22.00
C ALA A 188 -15.52 -0.51 21.01
N ARG A 189 -14.90 0.43 20.30
CA ARG A 189 -15.57 1.26 19.30
C ARG A 189 -15.53 0.69 17.89
N LYS A 190 -14.93 -0.49 17.68
CA LYS A 190 -14.76 -1.15 16.38
C LYS A 190 -14.11 -0.24 15.34
N ARG A 191 -13.13 0.59 15.77
CA ARG A 191 -12.41 1.49 14.86
C ARG A 191 -11.33 0.73 14.10
N ASN A 192 -11.09 1.14 12.87
CA ASN A 192 -10.01 0.64 12.01
C ASN A 192 -8.76 1.55 12.05
N TYR A 193 -8.59 2.33 13.12
CA TYR A 193 -7.43 3.19 13.32
C TYR A 193 -7.07 3.36 14.78
N LEU A 194 -5.82 3.79 15.02
CA LEU A 194 -5.27 4.06 16.34
C LEU A 194 -4.18 5.13 16.25
N TRP A 195 -4.17 6.04 17.21
CA TRP A 195 -3.06 6.97 17.37
C TRP A 195 -1.96 6.38 18.25
N SER A 196 -0.72 6.37 17.72
CA SER A 196 0.50 6.04 18.46
C SER A 196 1.42 7.26 18.52
N GLY A 197 1.17 8.15 19.49
CA GLY A 197 1.74 9.49 19.52
C GLY A 197 1.22 10.32 18.36
N ARG A 198 2.11 10.85 17.51
CA ARG A 198 1.75 11.62 16.31
C ARG A 198 1.47 10.76 15.08
N LEU A 199 1.77 9.47 15.13
CA LEU A 199 1.56 8.53 14.02
C LEU A 199 0.14 7.97 14.05
N LEU A 200 -0.61 8.14 12.97
CA LEU A 200 -1.89 7.51 12.75
C LEU A 200 -1.67 6.12 12.15
N LEU A 201 -2.06 5.09 12.88
CA LEU A 201 -2.10 3.69 12.38
C LEU A 201 -3.48 3.43 11.79
N THR A 202 -3.56 2.83 10.61
CA THR A 202 -4.82 2.47 9.95
C THR A 202 -4.83 0.99 9.57
N GLU A 203 -6.03 0.38 9.54
CA GLU A 203 -6.24 -1.01 9.11
C GLU A 203 -7.08 -1.06 7.84
N HIS A 204 -6.83 -2.10 7.03
CA HIS A 204 -7.62 -2.41 5.84
C HIS A 204 -8.16 -3.85 5.85
N PRO A 205 -9.20 -4.19 5.05
CA PRO A 205 -9.79 -5.52 5.04
C PRO A 205 -8.98 -6.58 4.26
N GLY A 206 -7.82 -6.24 3.73
CA GLY A 206 -7.00 -7.08 2.85
C GLY A 206 -7.13 -6.68 1.38
N CYS A 207 -6.39 -7.35 0.50
CA CYS A 207 -6.50 -7.17 -0.95
C CYS A 207 -7.83 -7.72 -1.45
N ILE A 208 -8.54 -6.95 -2.28
CA ILE A 208 -9.90 -7.26 -2.74
C ILE A 208 -9.90 -8.00 -4.07
N PHE A 209 -8.97 -7.66 -4.97
CA PHE A 209 -8.92 -8.19 -6.34
C PHE A 209 -7.81 -9.22 -6.53
N SER A 210 -7.41 -9.92 -5.45
CA SER A 210 -6.43 -10.99 -5.56
C SER A 210 -6.93 -12.12 -6.49
N ARG A 211 -6.02 -12.59 -7.35
CA ARG A 211 -6.29 -13.71 -8.28
C ARG A 211 -6.53 -15.05 -7.59
N PHE A 212 -6.18 -15.15 -6.32
CA PHE A 212 -6.27 -16.36 -5.50
C PHE A 212 -7.57 -16.43 -4.68
N ARG A 213 -8.45 -15.43 -4.81
CA ARG A 213 -9.69 -15.34 -4.04
C ARG A 213 -10.87 -15.09 -4.95
N ASP A 214 -12.06 -15.52 -4.49
CA ASP A 214 -13.30 -15.18 -5.18
C ASP A 214 -13.59 -13.70 -5.04
N THR A 215 -13.48 -12.98 -6.16
CA THR A 215 -13.63 -11.52 -6.19
C THR A 215 -15.03 -11.07 -5.74
N ALA A 216 -16.10 -11.83 -6.04
CA ALA A 216 -17.45 -11.47 -5.63
C ALA A 216 -17.60 -11.55 -4.10
N VAL A 217 -17.04 -12.60 -3.48
CA VAL A 217 -16.99 -12.75 -2.00
C VAL A 217 -16.21 -11.60 -1.36
N GLU A 218 -15.07 -11.25 -1.93
CA GLU A 218 -14.24 -10.15 -1.43
C GLU A 218 -14.93 -8.78 -1.57
N CYS A 219 -15.61 -8.52 -2.69
CA CYS A 219 -16.40 -7.29 -2.87
C CYS A 219 -17.51 -7.18 -1.80
N GLU A 220 -18.22 -8.28 -1.51
CA GLU A 220 -19.24 -8.28 -0.47
C GLU A 220 -18.64 -8.09 0.94
N ARG A 221 -17.45 -8.66 1.19
CA ARG A 221 -16.70 -8.42 2.42
C ARG A 221 -16.32 -6.94 2.57
N LEU A 222 -15.87 -6.32 1.47
CA LEU A 222 -15.55 -4.89 1.45
C LEU A 222 -16.79 -4.04 1.75
N ARG A 223 -17.94 -4.29 1.10
CA ARG A 223 -19.18 -3.55 1.37
C ARG A 223 -19.56 -3.61 2.85
N ARG A 224 -19.48 -4.79 3.46
CA ARG A 224 -19.72 -4.96 4.90
C ARG A 224 -18.71 -4.23 5.77
N TYR A 225 -17.45 -4.17 5.34
CA TYR A 225 -16.41 -3.41 6.04
C TYR A 225 -16.69 -1.90 5.94
N ILE A 226 -16.97 -1.38 4.76
CA ILE A 226 -17.34 0.03 4.53
C ILE A 226 -18.57 0.43 5.38
N ALA A 227 -19.59 -0.43 5.47
CA ALA A 227 -20.78 -0.16 6.26
C ALA A 227 -20.47 0.08 7.75
N ARG A 228 -19.39 -0.52 8.28
CA ARG A 228 -19.05 -0.51 9.73
C ARG A 228 -18.06 0.59 10.14
N HIS A 229 -17.33 1.19 9.19
CA HIS A 229 -16.24 2.11 9.48
C HIS A 229 -16.49 3.50 8.86
N ASP A 230 -15.88 4.53 9.44
CA ASP A 230 -15.99 5.92 8.95
C ASP A 230 -15.18 6.14 7.68
N PHE A 231 -14.11 5.37 7.50
CA PHE A 231 -13.34 5.28 6.27
C PHE A 231 -12.93 3.83 5.98
N SER A 232 -12.56 3.55 4.74
CA SER A 232 -12.04 2.23 4.34
C SER A 232 -10.96 2.36 3.29
N ILE A 233 -9.94 1.49 3.37
CA ILE A 233 -8.86 1.41 2.40
C ILE A 233 -9.14 0.18 1.53
N ILE A 234 -9.21 0.40 0.23
CA ILE A 234 -9.38 -0.62 -0.81
C ILE A 234 -8.00 -0.93 -1.35
N VAL A 235 -7.44 -2.05 -0.93
CA VAL A 235 -6.11 -2.48 -1.36
C VAL A 235 -6.23 -3.32 -2.62
N VAL A 236 -5.42 -2.98 -3.61
CA VAL A 236 -5.27 -3.69 -4.87
C VAL A 236 -3.78 -3.82 -5.19
N HIS A 237 -3.45 -4.73 -6.11
CA HIS A 237 -2.14 -4.80 -6.73
C HIS A 237 -2.35 -4.74 -8.25
N HIS A 238 -1.84 -3.72 -8.92
CA HIS A 238 -2.02 -3.54 -10.37
C HIS A 238 -1.61 -4.78 -11.16
N TRP A 239 -0.53 -5.47 -10.75
CA TRP A 239 -0.03 -6.66 -11.43
C TRP A 239 -1.00 -7.86 -11.38
N GLU A 240 -1.91 -7.93 -10.42
CA GLU A 240 -2.94 -9.00 -10.34
C GLU A 240 -4.05 -8.86 -11.38
N PHE A 241 -4.17 -7.70 -12.04
CA PHE A 241 -5.13 -7.48 -13.12
C PHE A 241 -4.64 -7.95 -14.48
N TYR A 242 -3.38 -8.39 -14.58
CA TYR A 242 -2.80 -8.86 -15.83
C TYR A 242 -2.53 -10.35 -15.79
N GLN A 243 -2.81 -11.03 -16.92
CA GLN A 243 -2.49 -12.43 -17.12
C GLN A 243 -0.99 -12.62 -17.35
N ALA A 244 -0.54 -13.88 -17.37
CA ALA A 244 0.87 -14.21 -17.56
C ALA A 244 1.43 -13.75 -18.93
N ASP A 245 0.57 -13.65 -19.95
CA ASP A 245 0.90 -13.12 -21.28
C ASP A 245 0.90 -11.58 -21.34
N GLY A 246 0.61 -10.91 -20.23
CA GLY A 246 0.58 -9.45 -20.11
C GLY A 246 -0.75 -8.82 -20.53
N THR A 247 -1.76 -9.59 -20.91
CA THR A 247 -3.09 -9.07 -21.25
C THR A 247 -3.89 -8.73 -20.00
N LEU A 248 -4.73 -7.68 -20.09
CA LEU A 248 -5.63 -7.29 -19.01
C LEU A 248 -6.71 -8.36 -18.82
N ASP A 249 -6.93 -8.82 -17.58
CA ASP A 249 -8.05 -9.66 -17.20
C ASP A 249 -9.35 -8.83 -17.23
N SER A 250 -10.03 -8.85 -18.36
CA SER A 250 -11.23 -8.04 -18.61
C SER A 250 -12.36 -8.33 -17.62
N ALA A 251 -12.48 -9.57 -17.13
CA ALA A 251 -13.52 -9.92 -16.15
C ALA A 251 -13.24 -9.27 -14.80
N ARG A 252 -12.02 -9.36 -14.32
CA ARG A 252 -11.59 -8.72 -13.07
C ARG A 252 -11.61 -7.21 -13.17
N TYR A 253 -11.15 -6.65 -14.27
CA TYR A 253 -11.20 -5.22 -14.54
C TYR A 253 -12.64 -4.69 -14.58
N GLY A 254 -13.56 -5.41 -15.22
CA GLY A 254 -14.97 -5.06 -15.22
C GLY A 254 -15.57 -5.02 -13.81
N LEU A 255 -15.30 -6.03 -12.98
CA LEU A 255 -15.74 -6.02 -11.57
C LEU A 255 -15.14 -4.86 -10.77
N PHE A 256 -13.87 -4.54 -10.99
CA PHE A 256 -13.23 -3.39 -10.37
C PHE A 256 -13.90 -2.07 -10.76
N THR A 257 -14.09 -1.87 -12.06
CA THR A 257 -14.71 -0.66 -12.60
C THR A 257 -16.13 -0.47 -12.06
N ASP A 258 -16.96 -1.54 -12.12
CA ASP A 258 -18.34 -1.51 -11.64
C ASP A 258 -18.41 -1.17 -10.15
N LEU A 259 -17.52 -1.78 -9.34
CA LEU A 259 -17.45 -1.50 -7.91
C LEU A 259 -17.03 -0.05 -7.63
N MET A 260 -16.01 0.47 -8.32
CA MET A 260 -15.57 1.86 -8.12
C MET A 260 -16.65 2.86 -8.52
N VAL A 261 -17.35 2.62 -9.63
CA VAL A 261 -18.49 3.45 -10.07
C VAL A 261 -19.64 3.39 -9.07
N GLU A 262 -19.98 2.21 -8.55
CA GLU A 262 -21.00 2.05 -7.49
C GLU A 262 -20.63 2.89 -6.24
N LEU A 263 -19.42 2.69 -5.74
CA LEU A 263 -18.96 3.32 -4.50
C LEU A 263 -18.83 4.85 -4.62
N SER A 264 -18.41 5.35 -5.79
CA SER A 264 -18.24 6.80 -6.01
C SER A 264 -19.54 7.61 -5.92
N ARG A 265 -20.67 6.97 -6.16
CA ARG A 265 -21.99 7.62 -6.03
C ARG A 265 -22.35 7.89 -4.57
N GLN A 266 -21.81 7.13 -3.63
CA GLN A 266 -22.22 7.15 -2.22
C GLN A 266 -21.13 7.64 -1.27
N HIS A 267 -19.87 7.60 -1.69
CA HIS A 267 -18.70 7.84 -0.85
C HIS A 267 -17.74 8.85 -1.49
N ASP A 268 -16.89 9.47 -0.67
CA ASP A 268 -15.87 10.40 -1.11
C ASP A 268 -14.52 9.67 -1.19
N PHE A 269 -13.95 9.58 -2.38
CA PHE A 269 -12.60 9.05 -2.54
C PHE A 269 -11.57 10.12 -2.21
N VAL A 270 -10.61 9.76 -1.36
CA VAL A 270 -9.63 10.70 -0.82
C VAL A 270 -8.22 10.12 -0.82
N THR A 271 -7.22 10.99 -0.67
CA THR A 271 -5.85 10.60 -0.43
C THR A 271 -5.58 10.31 1.05
N PHE A 272 -4.47 9.64 1.40
CA PHE A 272 -4.05 9.47 2.79
C PHE A 272 -3.75 10.79 3.48
N SER A 273 -3.19 11.75 2.75
CA SER A 273 -2.97 13.11 3.28
C SER A 273 -4.30 13.80 3.64
N ALA A 274 -5.32 13.68 2.79
CA ALA A 274 -6.66 14.22 3.07
C ALA A 274 -7.34 13.48 4.23
N LEU A 275 -7.22 12.15 4.30
CA LEU A 275 -7.68 11.38 5.46
C LEU A 275 -7.00 11.88 6.74
N ARG A 276 -5.68 12.03 6.74
CA ARG A 276 -4.93 12.50 7.90
C ARG A 276 -5.39 13.89 8.35
N ALA A 277 -5.62 14.81 7.40
CA ALA A 277 -6.12 16.14 7.68
C ALA A 277 -7.53 16.14 8.30
N SER A 278 -8.36 15.16 8.00
CA SER A 278 -9.71 15.05 8.57
C SER A 278 -9.73 14.71 10.06
N PHE A 279 -8.58 14.32 10.64
CA PHE A 279 -8.39 14.06 12.07
C PHE A 279 -7.72 15.22 12.82
N ALA A 280 -7.31 16.27 12.11
CA ALA A 280 -6.76 17.50 12.71
C ALA A 280 -7.90 18.43 13.09
#